data_8d87ddbb8e6a4aeebefe01af24827c79
#
_entry.id   8d87ddbb8e6a4aeebefe01af24827c79
#
_cell.length_a   1.000
_cell.length_b   1.000
_cell.length_c   1.000
_cell.angle_alpha   90.00
_cell.angle_beta   90.00
_cell.angle_gamma   90.00
#
_symmetry.space_group_name_H-M   'P 1'
#
loop_
_entity.id
_entity.type
_entity.pdbx_description
1 polymer ?
#
loop_
_entity_poly.entity_id
_entity_poly.type
_entity_poly.pdbx_seq_one_letter_code
_entity_poly.pdbx_strand_id
1 'polypeptide(L)'
;MICAAVCVTVVGVASRFRRRKPGVPMSWQTSQSVAADLHRRMHRSLERTRNTVAAARKRGVPTAHYEGLCDDLAATGRAIDDQLVLASKLPFKARHKALLSLRYRIAELEKTGDRIGRTALEAASPLVGSVDDALSTINERLDQVHEARDELRELGGNA
;
A
#
# COMPACT_ATOMS: atom_id res chain seq x y z
N MET A 1 31.58 -16.70 16.75
CA MET A 1 30.24 -16.05 16.65
C MET A 1 30.25 -14.55 16.27
N ILE A 2 31.39 -13.93 15.97
CA ILE A 2 31.51 -12.48 15.65
C ILE A 2 31.31 -12.18 14.15
N CYS A 3 31.57 -13.14 13.25
CA CYS A 3 31.43 -12.94 11.79
C CYS A 3 29.98 -12.79 11.29
N ALA A 4 29.00 -13.38 11.96
CA ALA A 4 27.60 -13.33 11.51
C ALA A 4 26.96 -11.93 11.68
N ALA A 5 27.33 -11.22 12.75
CA ALA A 5 26.80 -9.89 13.03
C ALA A 5 27.32 -8.82 12.05
N VAL A 6 28.56 -8.96 11.58
CA VAL A 6 29.17 -8.03 10.61
C VAL A 6 28.57 -8.19 9.21
N CYS A 7 28.24 -9.43 8.80
CA CYS A 7 27.59 -9.66 7.52
C CYS A 7 26.17 -9.06 7.43
N VAL A 8 25.38 -9.10 8.51
CA VAL A 8 24.02 -8.55 8.51
C VAL A 8 24.05 -7.01 8.41
N THR A 9 24.99 -6.35 9.09
CA THR A 9 25.14 -4.90 9.02
C THR A 9 25.63 -4.43 7.66
N VAL A 10 26.56 -5.16 7.02
CA VAL A 10 27.08 -4.81 5.69
C VAL A 10 25.99 -5.01 4.61
N VAL A 11 25.20 -6.06 4.68
CA VAL A 11 24.08 -6.29 3.75
C VAL A 11 22.98 -5.21 3.94
N GLY A 12 22.68 -4.81 5.16
CA GLY A 12 21.72 -3.74 5.46
C GLY A 12 22.16 -2.38 4.95
N VAL A 13 23.46 -2.06 5.01
CA VAL A 13 24.03 -0.83 4.46
C VAL A 13 24.10 -0.90 2.93
N ALA A 14 24.53 -2.01 2.36
CA ALA A 14 24.61 -2.20 0.90
C ALA A 14 23.22 -2.14 0.22
N SER A 15 22.17 -2.63 0.88
CA SER A 15 20.79 -2.53 0.34
C SER A 15 20.26 -1.10 0.35
N ARG A 16 20.65 -0.27 1.32
CA ARG A 16 20.35 1.16 1.34
C ARG A 16 21.13 1.93 0.25
N PHE A 17 22.35 1.51 -0.08
CA PHE A 17 23.15 2.12 -1.15
C PHE A 17 22.65 1.76 -2.57
N ARG A 18 22.08 0.57 -2.79
CA ARG A 18 21.55 0.15 -4.10
C ARG A 18 20.29 0.92 -4.53
N ARG A 19 19.60 1.61 -3.62
CA ARG A 19 18.42 2.43 -3.94
C ARG A 19 18.75 3.83 -4.45
N ARG A 20 20.04 4.14 -4.69
CA ARG A 20 20.47 5.43 -5.22
C ARG A 20 20.08 5.56 -6.69
N LYS A 21 19.14 6.44 -6.97
CA LYS A 21 18.85 6.86 -8.33
C LYS A 21 19.83 7.94 -8.75
N PRO A 22 20.45 7.83 -9.96
CA PRO A 22 21.23 8.93 -10.52
C PRO A 22 20.31 10.13 -10.69
N GLY A 23 20.67 11.29 -10.13
CA GLY A 23 19.98 12.55 -10.30
C GLY A 23 19.61 13.29 -9.01
N VAL A 24 19.30 12.59 -7.91
CA VAL A 24 18.92 13.25 -6.65
C VAL A 24 20.17 13.52 -5.80
N PRO A 25 20.39 14.78 -5.32
CA PRO A 25 21.55 15.12 -4.51
C PRO A 25 21.60 14.30 -3.22
N MET A 26 22.76 13.73 -2.91
CA MET A 26 22.97 12.95 -1.67
C MET A 26 22.69 13.76 -0.40
N SER A 27 22.89 15.07 -0.46
CA SER A 27 22.61 16.00 0.62
C SER A 27 21.13 16.05 1.02
N TRP A 28 20.22 15.58 0.16
CA TRP A 28 18.77 15.58 0.46
C TRP A 28 18.36 14.58 1.54
N GLN A 29 19.21 13.63 1.88
CA GLN A 29 18.95 12.73 3.00
C GLN A 29 19.02 13.45 4.37
N THR A 30 19.89 14.46 4.47
CA THR A 30 20.12 15.22 5.70
C THR A 30 19.67 16.69 5.61
N SER A 31 19.40 17.19 4.39
CA SER A 31 18.97 18.56 4.16
C SER A 31 17.56 18.82 4.71
N GLN A 32 17.38 19.99 5.32
CA GLN A 32 16.07 20.51 5.77
C GLN A 32 15.36 21.34 4.68
N SER A 33 15.84 21.30 3.42
CA SER A 33 15.18 22.03 2.34
C SER A 33 13.79 21.45 2.02
N VAL A 34 12.87 22.31 1.60
CA VAL A 34 11.50 21.90 1.22
C VAL A 34 11.51 20.82 0.13
N ALA A 35 12.40 20.92 -0.86
CA ALA A 35 12.55 19.92 -1.91
C ALA A 35 12.98 18.56 -1.34
N ALA A 36 13.94 18.54 -0.42
CA ALA A 36 14.39 17.32 0.24
C ALA A 36 13.29 16.69 1.13
N ASP A 37 12.50 17.51 1.79
CA ASP A 37 11.39 17.02 2.60
C ASP A 37 10.29 16.40 1.74
N LEU A 38 9.90 17.04 0.64
CA LEU A 38 8.94 16.52 -0.33
C LEU A 38 9.43 15.20 -0.95
N HIS A 39 10.72 15.11 -1.29
CA HIS A 39 11.34 13.87 -1.77
C HIS A 39 11.21 12.75 -0.74
N ARG A 40 11.63 12.96 0.51
CA ARG A 40 11.55 11.96 1.58
C ARG A 40 10.12 11.52 1.88
N ARG A 41 9.17 12.47 1.88
CA ARG A 41 7.75 12.23 2.10
C ARG A 41 7.17 11.32 1.01
N MET A 42 7.42 11.64 -0.25
CA MET A 42 7.00 10.84 -1.40
C MET A 42 7.56 9.41 -1.34
N HIS A 43 8.87 9.27 -1.10
CA HIS A 43 9.50 7.94 -1.03
C HIS A 43 8.99 7.10 0.14
N ARG A 44 8.72 7.70 1.29
CA ARG A 44 8.08 7.00 2.41
C ARG A 44 6.68 6.49 2.06
N SER A 45 5.91 7.27 1.32
CA SER A 45 4.59 6.85 0.86
C SER A 45 4.66 5.68 -0.12
N LEU A 46 5.53 5.77 -1.15
CA LEU A 46 5.77 4.68 -2.11
C LEU A 46 6.20 3.37 -1.42
N GLU A 47 7.09 3.48 -0.44
CA GLU A 47 7.56 2.32 0.33
C GLU A 47 6.44 1.73 1.19
N ARG A 48 5.63 2.56 1.82
CA ARG A 48 4.45 2.13 2.59
C ARG A 48 3.47 1.36 1.70
N THR A 49 3.12 1.90 0.53
CA THR A 49 2.21 1.24 -0.42
C THR A 49 2.74 -0.13 -0.82
N ARG A 50 4.03 -0.23 -1.19
CA ARG A 50 4.66 -1.51 -1.54
C ARG A 50 4.63 -2.51 -0.39
N ASN A 51 4.93 -2.07 0.83
CA ASN A 51 4.90 -2.93 2.01
C ASN A 51 3.49 -3.44 2.31
N THR A 52 2.47 -2.59 2.08
CA THR A 52 1.05 -2.97 2.24
C THR A 52 0.63 -4.02 1.22
N VAL A 53 0.99 -3.85 -0.06
CA VAL A 53 0.74 -4.85 -1.11
C VAL A 53 1.48 -6.16 -0.82
N ALA A 54 2.74 -6.08 -0.37
CA ALA A 54 3.50 -7.26 0.03
C ALA A 54 2.87 -8.00 1.24
N ALA A 55 2.25 -7.27 2.16
CA ALA A 55 1.50 -7.87 3.27
C ALA A 55 0.22 -8.57 2.79
N ALA A 56 -0.50 -8.01 1.82
CA ALA A 56 -1.64 -8.66 1.19
C ALA A 56 -1.23 -9.96 0.46
N ARG A 57 -0.11 -9.94 -0.24
CA ARG A 57 0.46 -11.15 -0.87
C ARG A 57 0.75 -12.26 0.13
N LYS A 58 1.31 -11.94 1.29
CA LYS A 58 1.58 -12.93 2.35
C LYS A 58 0.29 -13.58 2.89
N ARG A 59 -0.85 -12.93 2.69
CA ARG A 59 -2.18 -13.45 3.07
C ARG A 59 -2.85 -14.24 1.94
N GLY A 60 -2.14 -14.51 0.84
CA GLY A 60 -2.61 -15.34 -0.27
C GLY A 60 -3.37 -14.60 -1.37
N VAL A 61 -3.42 -13.25 -1.34
CA VAL A 61 -4.07 -12.47 -2.41
C VAL A 61 -3.22 -12.47 -3.67
N PRO A 62 -3.80 -12.65 -4.85
CA PRO A 62 -3.10 -12.43 -6.12
C PRO A 62 -2.76 -10.95 -6.28
N THR A 63 -1.49 -10.56 -6.11
CA THR A 63 -1.05 -9.16 -6.06
C THR A 63 -0.42 -8.64 -7.34
N ALA A 64 -0.32 -9.45 -8.40
CA ALA A 64 0.38 -9.07 -9.63
C ALA A 64 -0.12 -7.74 -10.22
N HIS A 65 -1.44 -7.49 -10.21
CA HIS A 65 -2.03 -6.24 -10.66
C HIS A 65 -1.62 -5.05 -9.77
N TYR A 66 -1.66 -5.23 -8.44
CA TYR A 66 -1.26 -4.18 -7.48
C TYR A 66 0.24 -3.90 -7.53
N GLU A 67 1.07 -4.90 -7.78
CA GLU A 67 2.52 -4.75 -7.98
C GLU A 67 2.80 -3.90 -9.22
N GLY A 68 2.08 -4.13 -10.35
CA GLY A 68 2.15 -3.29 -11.53
C GLY A 68 1.79 -1.83 -11.24
N LEU A 69 0.68 -1.59 -10.51
CA LEU A 69 0.29 -0.24 -10.10
C LEU A 69 1.35 0.43 -9.20
N CYS A 70 2.01 -0.32 -8.32
CA CYS A 70 3.11 0.19 -7.50
C CYS A 70 4.33 0.58 -8.36
N ASP A 71 4.59 -0.14 -9.44
CA ASP A 71 5.69 0.19 -10.36
C ASP A 71 5.39 1.44 -11.19
N ASP A 72 4.16 1.61 -11.65
CA ASP A 72 3.69 2.84 -12.32
C ASP A 72 3.75 4.04 -11.39
N LEU A 73 3.31 3.86 -10.13
CA LEU A 73 3.40 4.89 -9.11
C LEU A 73 4.86 5.28 -8.83
N ALA A 74 5.76 4.31 -8.81
CA ALA A 74 7.20 4.55 -8.65
C ALA A 74 7.82 5.23 -9.88
N ALA A 75 7.33 4.96 -11.10
CA ALA A 75 7.74 5.67 -12.31
C ALA A 75 7.32 7.14 -12.24
N THR A 76 6.07 7.41 -11.83
CA THR A 76 5.58 8.77 -11.59
C THR A 76 6.40 9.49 -10.51
N GLY A 77 6.73 8.80 -9.40
CA GLY A 77 7.60 9.32 -8.36
C GLY A 77 8.99 9.74 -8.88
N ARG A 78 9.56 8.98 -9.82
CA ARG A 78 10.83 9.34 -10.49
C ARG A 78 10.71 10.64 -11.26
N ALA A 79 9.65 10.80 -12.03
CA ALA A 79 9.41 12.02 -12.80
C ALA A 79 9.23 13.25 -11.90
N ILE A 80 8.62 13.07 -10.72
CA ILE A 80 8.49 14.13 -9.71
C ILE A 80 9.86 14.45 -9.10
N ASP A 81 10.70 13.46 -8.81
CA ASP A 81 12.07 13.66 -8.30
C ASP A 81 12.89 14.53 -9.25
N ASP A 82 12.85 14.24 -10.56
CA ASP A 82 13.54 15.04 -11.57
C ASP A 82 13.05 16.49 -11.56
N GLN A 83 11.74 16.72 -11.43
CA GLN A 83 11.16 18.06 -11.31
C GLN A 83 11.56 18.76 -9.99
N LEU A 84 11.67 18.03 -8.87
CA LEU A 84 12.15 18.59 -7.61
C LEU A 84 13.60 19.05 -7.72
N VAL A 85 14.46 18.27 -8.40
CA VAL A 85 15.85 18.65 -8.66
C VAL A 85 15.93 19.91 -9.51
N LEU A 86 15.15 20.00 -10.58
CA LEU A 86 15.08 21.21 -11.42
C LEU A 86 14.55 22.40 -10.60
N ALA A 87 13.46 22.23 -9.85
CA ALA A 87 12.87 23.28 -9.03
C ALA A 87 13.85 23.81 -7.98
N SER A 88 14.70 22.95 -7.40
CA SER A 88 15.70 23.36 -6.40
C SER A 88 16.75 24.35 -6.94
N LYS A 89 16.99 24.34 -8.25
CA LYS A 89 17.96 25.20 -8.94
C LYS A 89 17.37 26.54 -9.40
N LEU A 90 16.03 26.72 -9.30
CA LEU A 90 15.37 27.95 -9.73
C LEU A 90 15.60 29.12 -8.77
N PRO A 91 15.51 30.40 -9.26
CA PRO A 91 15.45 31.58 -8.41
C PRO A 91 14.29 31.51 -7.40
N PHE A 92 14.42 32.19 -6.25
CA PHE A 92 13.53 32.05 -5.10
C PHE A 92 12.01 32.09 -5.44
N LYS A 93 11.57 33.12 -6.19
CA LYS A 93 10.13 33.28 -6.56
C LYS A 93 9.62 32.12 -7.43
N ALA A 94 10.38 31.73 -8.45
CA ALA A 94 10.02 30.65 -9.36
C ALA A 94 10.07 29.28 -8.63
N ARG A 95 11.08 29.07 -7.78
CA ARG A 95 11.23 27.88 -6.95
C ARG A 95 10.02 27.68 -6.04
N HIS A 96 9.59 28.72 -5.33
CA HIS A 96 8.45 28.64 -4.44
C HIS A 96 7.17 28.17 -5.16
N LYS A 97 6.87 28.78 -6.30
CA LYS A 97 5.71 28.39 -7.13
C LYS A 97 5.82 26.94 -7.63
N ALA A 98 6.99 26.52 -8.11
CA ALA A 98 7.23 25.17 -8.58
C ALA A 98 7.08 24.13 -7.44
N LEU A 99 7.64 24.39 -6.26
CA LEU A 99 7.54 23.49 -5.12
C LEU A 99 6.10 23.37 -4.60
N LEU A 100 5.30 24.43 -4.63
CA LEU A 100 3.87 24.37 -4.30
C LEU A 100 3.12 23.44 -5.26
N SER A 101 3.35 23.56 -6.56
CA SER A 101 2.74 22.69 -7.57
C SER A 101 3.15 21.22 -7.37
N LEU A 102 4.43 20.97 -7.08
CA LEU A 102 4.95 19.61 -6.83
C LEU A 102 4.39 19.02 -5.54
N ARG A 103 4.19 19.82 -4.50
CA ARG A 103 3.52 19.39 -3.26
C ARG A 103 2.12 18.83 -3.53
N TYR A 104 1.35 19.49 -4.40
CA TYR A 104 0.03 19.01 -4.81
C TYR A 104 0.11 17.65 -5.51
N ARG A 105 1.03 17.51 -6.47
CA ARG A 105 1.22 16.25 -7.20
C ARG A 105 1.66 15.11 -6.28
N ILE A 106 2.51 15.39 -5.30
CA ILE A 106 2.92 14.41 -4.29
C ILE A 106 1.73 14.00 -3.43
N ALA A 107 0.86 14.94 -3.02
CA ALA A 107 -0.33 14.61 -2.24
C ALA A 107 -1.30 13.69 -3.02
N GLU A 108 -1.48 13.92 -4.32
CA GLU A 108 -2.29 13.04 -5.16
C GLU A 108 -1.64 11.64 -5.34
N LEU A 109 -0.31 11.60 -5.48
CA LEU A 109 0.43 10.33 -5.53
C LEU A 109 0.27 9.55 -4.21
N GLU A 110 0.38 10.21 -3.06
CA GLU A 110 0.17 9.61 -1.74
C GLU A 110 -1.25 9.04 -1.61
N LYS A 111 -2.27 9.82 -1.99
CA LYS A 111 -3.67 9.41 -1.98
C LYS A 111 -3.92 8.19 -2.86
N THR A 112 -3.30 8.15 -4.04
CA THR A 112 -3.39 7.01 -4.96
C THR A 112 -2.71 5.78 -4.36
N GLY A 113 -1.53 5.93 -3.77
CA GLY A 113 -0.82 4.86 -3.07
C GLY A 113 -1.62 4.28 -1.89
N ASP A 114 -2.22 5.14 -1.08
CA ASP A 114 -3.06 4.72 0.04
C ASP A 114 -4.31 3.96 -0.44
N ARG A 115 -4.89 4.35 -1.59
CA ARG A 115 -6.01 3.63 -2.20
C ARG A 115 -5.58 2.24 -2.65
N ILE A 116 -4.47 2.13 -3.38
CA ILE A 116 -3.92 0.83 -3.83
C ILE A 116 -3.69 -0.10 -2.63
N GLY A 117 -3.04 0.42 -1.59
CA GLY A 117 -2.76 -0.34 -0.38
C GLY A 117 -4.04 -0.81 0.33
N ARG A 118 -5.04 0.06 0.44
CA ARG A 118 -6.33 -0.27 1.06
C ARG A 118 -7.05 -1.35 0.27
N THR A 119 -7.22 -1.19 -1.04
CA THR A 119 -7.91 -2.16 -1.88
C THR A 119 -7.19 -3.51 -1.87
N ALA A 120 -5.85 -3.54 -1.83
CA ALA A 120 -5.10 -4.78 -1.70
C ALA A 120 -5.34 -5.48 -0.34
N LEU A 121 -5.49 -4.71 0.75
CA LEU A 121 -5.80 -5.27 2.07
C LEU A 121 -7.26 -5.72 2.19
N GLU A 122 -8.19 -4.98 1.61
CA GLU A 122 -9.62 -5.37 1.54
C GLU A 122 -9.77 -6.69 0.80
N ALA A 123 -9.08 -6.86 -0.33
CA ALA A 123 -9.02 -8.13 -1.05
C ALA A 123 -8.37 -9.26 -0.21
N ALA A 124 -7.52 -8.91 0.77
CA ALA A 124 -6.89 -9.86 1.70
C ALA A 124 -7.76 -10.22 2.91
N SER A 125 -8.90 -9.58 3.06
CA SER A 125 -9.87 -9.84 4.13
C SER A 125 -11.10 -10.57 3.57
N PRO A 126 -11.01 -11.87 3.20
CA PRO A 126 -12.15 -12.64 2.75
C PRO A 126 -13.19 -12.87 3.87
N LEU A 127 -12.86 -12.49 5.09
CA LEU A 127 -13.62 -12.81 6.30
C LEU A 127 -14.98 -12.11 6.40
N VAL A 128 -15.19 -10.96 5.77
CA VAL A 128 -16.49 -10.27 5.91
C VAL A 128 -17.51 -10.89 4.94
N GLY A 129 -17.17 -11.08 3.67
CA GLY A 129 -18.08 -11.71 2.70
C GLY A 129 -18.34 -13.19 3.03
N SER A 130 -17.30 -13.97 3.37
CA SER A 130 -17.46 -15.40 3.67
C SER A 130 -18.17 -15.67 5.00
N VAL A 131 -18.11 -14.77 5.97
CA VAL A 131 -18.87 -14.89 7.22
C VAL A 131 -20.34 -14.57 6.98
N ASP A 132 -20.65 -13.54 6.19
CA ASP A 132 -22.03 -13.20 5.83
C ASP A 132 -22.66 -14.30 4.98
N ASP A 133 -21.94 -14.87 4.01
CA ASP A 133 -22.38 -16.01 3.20
C ASP A 133 -22.56 -17.28 4.06
N ALA A 134 -21.65 -17.54 5.00
CA ALA A 134 -21.77 -18.66 5.92
C ALA A 134 -22.95 -18.50 6.88
N LEU A 135 -23.18 -17.29 7.41
CA LEU A 135 -24.33 -16.98 8.25
C LEU A 135 -25.64 -17.09 7.48
N SER A 136 -25.68 -16.62 6.24
CA SER A 136 -26.85 -16.81 5.35
C SER A 136 -27.17 -18.28 5.13
N THR A 137 -26.15 -19.09 4.82
CA THR A 137 -26.30 -20.55 4.64
C THR A 137 -26.75 -21.24 5.93
N ILE A 138 -26.26 -20.81 7.10
CA ILE A 138 -26.68 -21.35 8.38
C ILE A 138 -28.15 -20.99 8.66
N ASN A 139 -28.55 -19.75 8.39
CA ASN A 139 -29.94 -19.32 8.59
C ASN A 139 -30.89 -20.09 7.65
N GLU A 140 -30.58 -20.26 6.37
CA GLU A 140 -31.35 -21.06 5.44
C GLU A 140 -31.53 -22.52 5.91
N ARG A 141 -30.46 -23.12 6.47
CA ARG A 141 -30.56 -24.48 7.04
C ARG A 141 -31.40 -24.54 8.30
N LEU A 142 -31.35 -23.52 9.14
CA LEU A 142 -32.20 -23.43 10.32
C LEU A 142 -33.68 -23.30 9.96
N ASP A 143 -33.98 -22.49 8.93
CA ASP A 143 -35.36 -22.34 8.44
C ASP A 143 -35.93 -23.68 7.87
N GLN A 144 -35.09 -24.42 7.11
CA GLN A 144 -35.44 -25.75 6.62
C GLN A 144 -35.70 -26.76 7.77
N VAL A 145 -34.92 -26.70 8.83
CA VAL A 145 -35.10 -27.56 10.02
C VAL A 145 -36.40 -27.19 10.76
N HIS A 146 -36.71 -25.90 10.86
CA HIS A 146 -37.95 -25.45 11.48
C HIS A 146 -39.18 -25.90 10.67
N GLU A 147 -39.14 -25.74 9.34
CA GLU A 147 -40.19 -26.16 8.43
C GLU A 147 -40.44 -27.70 8.53
N ALA A 148 -39.35 -28.47 8.45
CA ALA A 148 -39.44 -29.94 8.60
C ALA A 148 -39.98 -30.36 9.98
N ARG A 149 -39.69 -29.63 11.05
CA ARG A 149 -40.22 -29.89 12.38
C ARG A 149 -41.69 -29.56 12.51
N ASP A 150 -42.14 -28.50 11.87
CA ASP A 150 -43.54 -28.10 11.87
C ASP A 150 -44.37 -29.07 11.05
N GLU A 151 -43.89 -29.56 9.90
CA GLU A 151 -44.50 -30.63 9.12
C GLU A 151 -44.64 -31.94 9.95
N LEU A 152 -43.58 -32.32 10.67
CA LEU A 152 -43.66 -33.51 11.54
C LEU A 152 -44.67 -33.35 12.70
N ARG A 153 -44.83 -32.13 13.17
CA ARG A 153 -45.81 -31.84 14.24
C ARG A 153 -47.24 -31.88 13.72
N GLU A 154 -47.47 -31.42 12.51
CA GLU A 154 -48.78 -31.53 11.86
C GLU A 154 -49.16 -33.01 11.55
N LEU A 155 -48.19 -33.80 11.10
CA LEU A 155 -48.38 -35.23 10.83
C LEU A 155 -48.59 -36.06 12.12
N GLY A 156 -47.91 -35.70 13.20
CA GLY A 156 -48.03 -36.39 14.50
C GLY A 156 -49.22 -35.95 15.35
N GLY A 157 -49.86 -34.81 15.03
CA GLY A 157 -51.03 -34.31 15.74
C GLY A 157 -52.38 -34.88 15.24
N ASN A 158 -52.37 -35.64 14.13
CA ASN A 158 -53.55 -36.23 13.54
C ASN A 158 -53.71 -37.75 13.83
N ALA A 159 -52.91 -38.27 14.77
CA ALA A 159 -53.04 -39.64 15.27
C ALA A 159 -53.55 -39.65 16.70
#